data_6c60be17ac71227bc6f2618858e7c738
#
_entry.id   6c60be17ac71227bc6f2618858e7c738
#
_cell.length_a   1.000
_cell.length_b   1.000
_cell.length_c   1.000
_cell.angle_alpha   90.00
_cell.angle_beta   90.00
_cell.angle_gamma   90.00
#
_symmetry.space_group_name_H-M   'P 1'
#
loop_
_entity.id
_entity.type
_entity.pdbx_description
1 polymer ?
#
loop_
_entity_poly.entity_id
_entity_poly.type
_entity_poly.pdbx_seq_one_letter_code
_entity_poly.pdbx_strand_id
1 'polypeptide(L)'
;MQDHKFELSVNTGFLVNRYTNPDEWVSLVSNHIGIKNIQFTADLINPSLPSELIDKKIKETNDEMNAHDVKVSSSFTGAFTRLNNLTHPDEDFRKYYENWFKVFADITVGLGSKYMGSHFAILTQNDLDNDDRKTYLREQAIKSWHKIGAYALDIGIEEIYWEPMSISREFGETIDEAIMLNDELNNNSPIPFSMCLDVDHGDLESTNPQDIDPYIWIEKCNSGFNMLHLKQSSSNKGGHWPFTEENNKDGKVVPEKVIESIKKSHPRDVQMVLELSFKERQPSDRLAAEHVKESVAYWKKYI
;
A
#
# COMPACT_ATOMS: atom_id res chain seq x y z
N MET A 1 -24.66 16.23 1.68
CA MET A 1 -23.27 15.75 1.86
C MET A 1 -23.39 14.26 2.10
N GLN A 2 -22.68 13.46 1.31
CA GLN A 2 -22.69 12.01 1.47
C GLN A 2 -21.94 11.68 2.77
N ASP A 3 -22.53 10.82 3.61
CA ASP A 3 -21.85 10.37 4.84
C ASP A 3 -20.74 9.39 4.42
N HIS A 4 -19.49 9.84 4.43
CA HIS A 4 -18.34 9.01 4.14
C HIS A 4 -18.11 8.02 5.28
N LYS A 5 -17.96 6.75 4.96
CA LYS A 5 -17.43 5.76 5.88
C LYS A 5 -15.93 5.67 5.71
N PHE A 6 -15.21 5.84 6.79
CA PHE A 6 -13.76 5.65 6.83
C PHE A 6 -13.48 4.32 7.52
N GLU A 7 -12.84 3.41 6.81
CA GLU A 7 -12.40 2.14 7.37
C GLU A 7 -10.92 2.24 7.74
N LEU A 8 -10.63 2.19 9.04
CA LEU A 8 -9.25 2.17 9.52
C LEU A 8 -8.72 0.75 9.55
N SER A 9 -7.56 0.55 8.95
CA SER A 9 -6.78 -0.68 9.01
C SER A 9 -5.31 -0.40 9.36
N VAL A 10 -4.58 -1.47 9.65
CA VAL A 10 -3.13 -1.42 9.92
C VAL A 10 -2.42 -2.32 8.93
N ASN A 11 -1.39 -1.80 8.25
CA ASN A 11 -0.49 -2.62 7.45
C ASN A 11 0.34 -3.52 8.37
N THR A 12 0.42 -4.80 8.04
CA THR A 12 1.09 -5.81 8.86
C THR A 12 2.63 -5.82 8.73
N GLY A 13 3.22 -4.86 8.03
CA GLY A 13 4.68 -4.76 7.87
C GLY A 13 5.45 -4.66 9.18
N PHE A 14 4.87 -4.06 10.23
CA PHE A 14 5.50 -3.98 11.55
C PHE A 14 5.68 -5.33 12.25
N LEU A 15 4.96 -6.38 11.80
CA LEU A 15 5.03 -7.74 12.35
C LEU A 15 6.21 -8.53 11.79
N VAL A 16 6.67 -8.21 10.59
CA VAL A 16 7.71 -8.94 9.87
C VAL A 16 8.97 -9.03 10.74
N ASN A 17 9.53 -10.23 10.84
CA ASN A 17 10.65 -10.59 11.72
C ASN A 17 10.38 -10.48 13.24
N ARG A 18 9.26 -9.89 13.69
CA ARG A 18 8.91 -9.74 15.11
C ARG A 18 7.90 -10.78 15.58
N TYR A 19 6.86 -10.98 14.79
CA TYR A 19 5.75 -11.89 15.10
C TYR A 19 5.40 -12.68 13.84
N THR A 20 5.96 -13.88 13.70
CA THR A 20 5.86 -14.65 12.45
C THR A 20 4.72 -15.65 12.44
N ASN A 21 4.23 -16.05 13.60
CA ASN A 21 3.16 -17.05 13.71
C ASN A 21 1.80 -16.37 13.80
N PRO A 22 0.77 -16.83 13.06
CA PRO A 22 -0.55 -16.25 13.07
C PRO A 22 -1.20 -16.14 14.46
N ASP A 23 -1.04 -17.16 15.32
CA ASP A 23 -1.56 -17.14 16.70
C ASP A 23 -1.01 -16.00 17.55
N GLU A 24 0.26 -15.62 17.34
CA GLU A 24 0.88 -14.51 18.04
C GLU A 24 0.37 -13.16 17.52
N TRP A 25 0.48 -12.93 16.21
CA TRP A 25 0.20 -11.59 15.66
C TRP A 25 -1.29 -11.28 15.53
N VAL A 26 -2.16 -12.26 15.25
CA VAL A 26 -3.61 -12.00 15.17
C VAL A 26 -4.15 -11.59 16.54
N SER A 27 -3.74 -12.30 17.60
CA SER A 27 -4.09 -11.93 18.98
C SER A 27 -3.53 -10.54 19.36
N LEU A 28 -2.28 -10.22 18.97
CA LEU A 28 -1.67 -8.91 19.19
C LEU A 28 -2.50 -7.79 18.53
N VAL A 29 -2.85 -7.96 17.26
CA VAL A 29 -3.60 -6.96 16.49
C VAL A 29 -4.99 -6.76 17.08
N SER A 30 -5.71 -7.86 17.35
CA SER A 30 -7.11 -7.79 17.81
C SER A 30 -7.25 -7.36 19.27
N ASN A 31 -6.47 -7.96 20.18
CA ASN A 31 -6.67 -7.81 21.61
C ASN A 31 -5.82 -6.70 22.22
N HIS A 32 -4.57 -6.53 21.73
CA HIS A 32 -3.65 -5.54 22.31
C HIS A 32 -3.73 -4.19 21.56
N ILE A 33 -3.63 -4.20 20.22
CA ILE A 33 -3.74 -2.99 19.40
C ILE A 33 -5.20 -2.54 19.30
N GLY A 34 -6.13 -3.50 19.30
CA GLY A 34 -7.56 -3.21 19.33
C GLY A 34 -8.11 -2.81 17.94
N ILE A 35 -7.63 -3.42 16.87
CA ILE A 35 -8.14 -3.22 15.50
C ILE A 35 -8.49 -4.57 14.88
N LYS A 36 -9.51 -4.59 14.01
CA LYS A 36 -10.03 -5.80 13.38
C LYS A 36 -9.72 -5.87 11.88
N ASN A 37 -9.49 -4.74 11.25
CA ASN A 37 -9.18 -4.66 9.83
C ASN A 37 -7.68 -4.48 9.64
N ILE A 38 -7.10 -5.28 8.73
CA ILE A 38 -5.68 -5.20 8.39
C ILE A 38 -5.47 -5.09 6.88
N GLN A 39 -4.39 -4.45 6.51
CA GLN A 39 -3.78 -4.62 5.19
C GLN A 39 -2.66 -5.64 5.33
N PHE A 40 -2.81 -6.78 4.64
CA PHE A 40 -1.86 -7.88 4.74
C PHE A 40 -0.64 -7.62 3.86
N THR A 41 0.58 -7.66 4.43
CA THR A 41 1.81 -7.54 3.63
C THR A 41 2.25 -8.88 3.04
N ALA A 42 2.64 -8.88 1.76
CA ALA A 42 3.22 -10.03 1.10
C ALA A 42 4.50 -10.55 1.78
N ASP A 43 5.12 -9.77 2.64
CA ASP A 43 6.31 -10.17 3.41
C ASP A 43 6.04 -11.29 4.41
N LEU A 44 4.79 -11.44 4.89
CA LEU A 44 4.41 -12.50 5.83
C LEU A 44 4.15 -13.84 5.14
N ILE A 45 3.61 -13.82 3.91
CA ILE A 45 3.48 -15.01 3.05
C ILE A 45 4.02 -14.62 1.67
N ASN A 46 5.32 -14.84 1.46
CA ASN A 46 5.98 -14.43 0.23
C ASN A 46 5.54 -15.32 -0.95
N PRO A 47 5.05 -14.74 -2.05
CA PRO A 47 4.65 -15.49 -3.26
C PRO A 47 5.74 -16.36 -3.90
N SER A 48 7.01 -16.18 -3.53
CA SER A 48 8.12 -17.04 -3.99
C SER A 48 8.26 -18.34 -3.20
N LEU A 49 7.45 -18.55 -2.16
CA LEU A 49 7.46 -19.80 -1.38
C LEU A 49 6.84 -20.94 -2.20
N PRO A 50 7.19 -22.21 -1.89
CA PRO A 50 6.48 -23.37 -2.44
C PRO A 50 4.97 -23.33 -2.12
N SER A 51 4.14 -23.77 -3.07
CA SER A 51 2.68 -23.70 -2.97
C SER A 51 2.13 -24.37 -1.70
N GLU A 52 2.67 -25.54 -1.33
CA GLU A 52 2.22 -26.26 -0.14
C GLU A 52 2.47 -25.48 1.16
N LEU A 53 3.52 -24.64 1.18
CA LEU A 53 3.81 -23.79 2.32
C LEU A 53 2.91 -22.56 2.33
N ILE A 54 2.60 -22.00 1.16
CA ILE A 54 1.63 -20.91 1.00
C ILE A 54 0.26 -21.36 1.49
N ASP A 55 -0.25 -22.49 0.99
CA ASP A 55 -1.56 -23.05 1.37
C ASP A 55 -1.66 -23.32 2.88
N LYS A 56 -0.60 -23.90 3.45
CA LYS A 56 -0.51 -24.12 4.89
C LYS A 56 -0.62 -22.79 5.66
N LYS A 57 0.14 -21.76 5.25
CA LYS A 57 0.15 -20.46 5.94
C LYS A 57 -1.15 -19.71 5.79
N ILE A 58 -1.80 -19.75 4.63
CA ILE A 58 -3.14 -19.19 4.41
C ILE A 58 -4.13 -19.85 5.38
N LYS A 59 -4.11 -21.19 5.48
CA LYS A 59 -5.01 -21.91 6.38
C LYS A 59 -4.79 -21.51 7.84
N GLU A 60 -3.55 -21.56 8.33
CA GLU A 60 -3.19 -21.18 9.70
C GLU A 60 -3.63 -19.73 10.01
N THR A 61 -3.40 -18.80 9.08
CA THR A 61 -3.79 -17.40 9.22
C THR A 61 -5.31 -17.24 9.29
N ASN A 62 -6.06 -17.91 8.42
CA ASN A 62 -7.53 -17.86 8.41
C ASN A 62 -8.13 -18.46 9.69
N ASP A 63 -7.59 -19.58 10.18
CA ASP A 63 -8.06 -20.21 11.42
C ASP A 63 -7.96 -19.21 12.60
N GLU A 64 -6.83 -18.51 12.74
CA GLU A 64 -6.63 -17.50 13.79
C GLU A 64 -7.45 -16.22 13.57
N MET A 65 -7.50 -15.73 12.33
CA MET A 65 -8.31 -14.52 12.02
C MET A 65 -9.80 -14.75 12.33
N ASN A 66 -10.32 -15.92 11.99
CA ASN A 66 -11.71 -16.29 12.30
C ASN A 66 -11.95 -16.36 13.83
N ALA A 67 -11.00 -16.94 14.59
CA ALA A 67 -11.10 -17.01 16.05
C ALA A 67 -11.12 -15.64 16.74
N HIS A 68 -10.51 -14.62 16.10
CA HIS A 68 -10.36 -13.28 16.68
C HIS A 68 -11.20 -12.19 15.97
N ASP A 69 -12.03 -12.55 14.98
CA ASP A 69 -12.81 -11.63 14.14
C ASP A 69 -11.93 -10.56 13.44
N VAL A 70 -10.76 -10.96 12.95
CA VAL A 70 -9.87 -10.12 12.16
C VAL A 70 -10.13 -10.34 10.67
N LYS A 71 -10.07 -9.29 9.86
CA LYS A 71 -10.34 -9.34 8.42
C LYS A 71 -9.23 -8.66 7.63
N VAL A 72 -8.90 -9.24 6.49
CA VAL A 72 -8.00 -8.61 5.51
C VAL A 72 -8.82 -7.69 4.62
N SER A 73 -8.73 -6.38 4.85
CA SER A 73 -9.39 -5.38 3.97
C SER A 73 -8.69 -5.24 2.62
N SER A 74 -7.38 -5.40 2.59
CA SER A 74 -6.58 -5.44 1.36
C SER A 74 -5.25 -6.16 1.59
N SER A 75 -4.56 -6.55 0.52
CA SER A 75 -3.17 -7.00 0.58
C SER A 75 -2.27 -6.01 -0.15
N PHE A 76 -1.02 -5.86 0.29
CA PHE A 76 -0.06 -4.97 -0.34
C PHE A 76 1.35 -5.57 -0.32
N THR A 77 2.21 -5.22 -1.28
CA THR A 77 3.63 -5.56 -1.19
C THR A 77 4.28 -4.81 -0.04
N GLY A 78 5.25 -5.43 0.63
CA GLY A 78 5.94 -4.84 1.76
C GLY A 78 7.38 -4.46 1.45
N ALA A 79 8.13 -4.08 2.48
CA ALA A 79 9.51 -3.63 2.35
C ALA A 79 10.46 -4.69 1.75
N PHE A 80 10.21 -5.98 2.03
CA PHE A 80 11.03 -7.09 1.55
C PHE A 80 10.50 -7.71 0.25
N THR A 81 9.24 -7.48 -0.10
CA THR A 81 8.61 -7.92 -1.35
C THR A 81 8.45 -6.79 -2.36
N ARG A 82 9.13 -5.67 -2.17
CA ARG A 82 9.09 -4.48 -3.02
C ARG A 82 9.87 -4.62 -4.33
N LEU A 83 10.36 -5.80 -4.68
CA LEU A 83 11.11 -6.06 -5.91
C LEU A 83 10.15 -6.18 -7.11
N ASN A 84 9.53 -5.08 -7.51
CA ASN A 84 8.66 -5.04 -8.68
C ASN A 84 9.47 -4.84 -9.96
N ASN A 85 9.82 -5.94 -10.61
CA ASN A 85 10.61 -5.94 -11.83
C ASN A 85 9.76 -6.06 -13.12
N LEU A 86 8.55 -5.49 -13.15
CA LEU A 86 7.71 -5.44 -14.36
C LEU A 86 8.29 -4.50 -15.43
N THR A 87 9.28 -3.66 -15.07
CA THR A 87 10.11 -2.86 -15.98
C THR A 87 11.53 -3.37 -16.10
N HIS A 88 11.81 -4.61 -15.69
CA HIS A 88 13.17 -5.17 -15.83
C HIS A 88 13.60 -5.19 -17.31
N PRO A 89 14.87 -4.85 -17.66
CA PRO A 89 15.38 -4.90 -19.04
C PRO A 89 15.19 -6.26 -19.71
N ASP A 90 15.40 -7.34 -18.94
CA ASP A 90 15.22 -8.73 -19.37
C ASP A 90 13.75 -9.14 -19.29
N GLU A 91 13.23 -9.65 -20.42
CA GLU A 91 11.83 -10.09 -20.52
C GLU A 91 11.50 -11.28 -19.63
N ASP A 92 12.45 -12.19 -19.39
CA ASP A 92 12.21 -13.38 -18.57
C ASP A 92 12.01 -13.00 -17.09
N PHE A 93 12.69 -11.94 -16.61
CA PHE A 93 12.41 -11.38 -15.29
C PHE A 93 11.02 -10.74 -15.24
N ARG A 94 10.59 -10.00 -16.27
CA ARG A 94 9.24 -9.44 -16.32
C ARG A 94 8.18 -10.53 -16.26
N LYS A 95 8.35 -11.63 -17.03
CA LYS A 95 7.43 -12.80 -16.97
C LYS A 95 7.42 -13.48 -15.61
N TYR A 96 8.58 -13.60 -14.96
CA TYR A 96 8.66 -14.13 -13.60
C TYR A 96 7.81 -13.29 -12.63
N TYR A 97 7.92 -11.96 -12.68
CA TYR A 97 7.13 -11.10 -11.81
C TYR A 97 5.64 -11.00 -12.18
N GLU A 98 5.26 -11.16 -13.46
CA GLU A 98 3.86 -11.37 -13.84
C GLU A 98 3.28 -12.60 -13.09
N ASN A 99 4.00 -13.72 -13.04
CA ASN A 99 3.56 -14.91 -12.33
C ASN A 99 3.60 -14.73 -10.81
N TRP A 100 4.60 -14.04 -10.30
CA TRP A 100 4.71 -13.70 -8.88
C TRP A 100 3.48 -12.92 -8.39
N PHE A 101 3.03 -11.92 -9.15
CA PHE A 101 1.81 -11.15 -8.83
C PHE A 101 0.53 -11.97 -8.94
N LYS A 102 0.47 -12.97 -9.83
CA LYS A 102 -0.67 -13.90 -9.88
C LYS A 102 -0.74 -14.75 -8.62
N VAL A 103 0.39 -15.30 -8.16
CA VAL A 103 0.44 -16.00 -6.87
C VAL A 103 0.09 -15.08 -5.70
N PHE A 104 0.47 -13.80 -5.76
CA PHE A 104 0.06 -12.81 -4.75
C PHE A 104 -1.46 -12.57 -4.76
N ALA A 105 -2.08 -12.56 -5.94
CA ALA A 105 -3.54 -12.51 -6.05
C ALA A 105 -4.21 -13.76 -5.45
N ASP A 106 -3.65 -14.97 -5.68
CA ASP A 106 -4.14 -16.20 -5.05
C ASP A 106 -4.07 -16.13 -3.53
N ILE A 107 -2.96 -15.64 -2.96
CA ILE A 107 -2.80 -15.42 -1.52
C ILE A 107 -3.84 -14.44 -1.02
N THR A 108 -4.05 -13.33 -1.72
CA THR A 108 -5.02 -12.28 -1.36
C THR A 108 -6.44 -12.85 -1.26
N VAL A 109 -6.87 -13.58 -2.29
CA VAL A 109 -8.19 -14.24 -2.31
C VAL A 109 -8.26 -15.34 -1.25
N GLY A 110 -7.19 -16.13 -1.10
CA GLY A 110 -7.09 -17.16 -0.06
C GLY A 110 -7.24 -16.63 1.36
N LEU A 111 -6.84 -15.37 1.62
CA LEU A 111 -7.02 -14.67 2.89
C LEU A 111 -8.37 -13.92 2.98
N GLY A 112 -9.24 -14.07 1.99
CA GLY A 112 -10.59 -13.50 2.00
C GLY A 112 -10.69 -12.05 1.57
N SER A 113 -9.62 -11.45 1.03
CA SER A 113 -9.66 -10.09 0.46
C SER A 113 -9.95 -10.11 -1.03
N LYS A 114 -10.55 -9.02 -1.51
CA LYS A 114 -10.85 -8.75 -2.92
C LYS A 114 -9.99 -7.62 -3.51
N TYR A 115 -9.04 -7.11 -2.73
CA TYR A 115 -8.24 -5.95 -3.05
C TYR A 115 -6.77 -6.24 -2.84
N MET A 116 -5.95 -6.01 -3.86
CA MET A 116 -4.49 -6.15 -3.77
C MET A 116 -3.80 -4.91 -4.28
N GLY A 117 -2.58 -4.64 -3.82
CA GLY A 117 -1.83 -3.48 -4.26
C GLY A 117 -0.32 -3.64 -4.23
N SER A 118 0.34 -2.73 -4.93
CA SER A 118 1.79 -2.58 -5.02
C SER A 118 2.12 -1.21 -5.59
N HIS A 119 3.38 -0.76 -5.51
CA HIS A 119 3.85 0.29 -6.40
C HIS A 119 3.85 -0.20 -7.87
N PHE A 120 3.83 0.73 -8.83
CA PHE A 120 3.63 0.39 -10.24
C PHE A 120 4.74 -0.48 -10.81
N ALA A 121 6.00 -0.04 -10.73
CA ALA A 121 7.20 -0.74 -11.23
C ALA A 121 8.47 0.01 -10.81
N ILE A 122 9.65 -0.56 -11.09
CA ILE A 122 10.94 0.07 -10.78
C ILE A 122 11.86 -0.02 -12.00
N LEU A 123 12.27 1.14 -12.53
CA LEU A 123 13.29 1.25 -13.59
C LEU A 123 14.69 1.08 -13.03
N THR A 124 15.61 0.61 -13.89
CA THR A 124 17.04 0.79 -13.63
C THR A 124 17.44 2.26 -13.87
N GLN A 125 18.58 2.69 -13.33
CA GLN A 125 19.06 4.04 -13.58
C GLN A 125 19.32 4.28 -15.08
N ASN A 126 19.92 3.32 -15.78
CA ASN A 126 20.19 3.43 -17.23
C ASN A 126 18.92 3.54 -18.07
N ASP A 127 17.83 2.85 -17.67
CA ASP A 127 16.56 2.93 -18.40
C ASP A 127 15.82 4.23 -18.08
N LEU A 128 15.98 4.80 -16.87
CA LEU A 128 15.45 6.12 -16.53
C LEU A 128 16.10 7.22 -17.35
N ASP A 129 17.42 7.17 -17.54
CA ASP A 129 18.21 8.17 -18.28
C ASP A 129 18.00 8.10 -19.80
N ASN A 130 17.13 7.20 -20.29
CA ASN A 130 16.82 7.02 -21.71
C ASN A 130 15.30 7.06 -21.93
N ASP A 131 14.78 8.15 -22.49
CA ASP A 131 13.35 8.39 -22.66
C ASP A 131 12.62 7.32 -23.49
N ASP A 132 13.26 6.80 -24.55
CA ASP A 132 12.68 5.73 -25.39
C ASP A 132 12.57 4.44 -24.58
N ARG A 133 13.55 4.13 -23.75
CA ARG A 133 13.55 2.97 -22.87
C ARG A 133 12.53 3.11 -21.74
N LYS A 134 12.51 4.28 -21.08
CA LYS A 134 11.50 4.60 -20.05
C LYS A 134 10.10 4.39 -20.60
N THR A 135 9.80 4.96 -21.77
CA THR A 135 8.50 4.84 -22.44
C THR A 135 8.18 3.38 -22.77
N TYR A 136 9.08 2.67 -23.43
CA TYR A 136 8.90 1.26 -23.79
C TYR A 136 8.63 0.38 -22.55
N LEU A 137 9.42 0.54 -21.49
CA LEU A 137 9.28 -0.29 -20.28
C LEU A 137 8.02 0.05 -19.49
N ARG A 138 7.58 1.32 -19.46
CA ARG A 138 6.28 1.71 -18.91
C ARG A 138 5.13 1.01 -19.64
N GLU A 139 5.15 1.00 -20.95
CA GLU A 139 4.15 0.27 -21.74
C GLU A 139 4.17 -1.25 -21.49
N GLN A 140 5.38 -1.85 -21.31
CA GLN A 140 5.47 -3.27 -20.95
C GLN A 140 4.86 -3.53 -19.55
N ALA A 141 5.12 -2.67 -18.57
CA ALA A 141 4.54 -2.79 -17.25
C ALA A 141 3.00 -2.68 -17.27
N ILE A 142 2.43 -1.73 -18.03
CA ILE A 142 0.98 -1.63 -18.22
C ILE A 142 0.41 -2.92 -18.81
N LYS A 143 1.03 -3.47 -19.86
CA LYS A 143 0.61 -4.75 -20.47
C LYS A 143 0.69 -5.91 -19.46
N SER A 144 1.72 -5.94 -18.61
CA SER A 144 1.87 -6.93 -17.55
C SER A 144 0.77 -6.78 -16.48
N TRP A 145 0.50 -5.56 -16.04
CA TRP A 145 -0.61 -5.29 -15.11
C TRP A 145 -1.96 -5.67 -15.68
N HIS A 146 -2.24 -5.46 -16.97
CA HIS A 146 -3.48 -5.91 -17.61
C HIS A 146 -3.60 -7.45 -17.62
N LYS A 147 -2.51 -8.19 -17.87
CA LYS A 147 -2.53 -9.66 -17.78
C LYS A 147 -2.71 -10.15 -16.34
N ILE A 148 -2.06 -9.50 -15.38
CA ILE A 148 -2.24 -9.77 -13.95
C ILE A 148 -3.68 -9.47 -13.57
N GLY A 149 -4.22 -8.32 -14.01
CA GLY A 149 -5.58 -7.89 -13.74
C GLY A 149 -6.65 -8.83 -14.32
N ALA A 150 -6.45 -9.34 -15.53
CA ALA A 150 -7.37 -10.34 -16.12
C ALA A 150 -7.40 -11.62 -15.26
N TYR A 151 -6.24 -12.13 -14.85
CA TYR A 151 -6.15 -13.28 -13.95
C TYR A 151 -6.80 -12.98 -12.59
N ALA A 152 -6.48 -11.83 -12.00
CA ALA A 152 -6.97 -11.42 -10.69
C ALA A 152 -8.52 -11.31 -10.68
N LEU A 153 -9.11 -10.75 -11.74
CA LEU A 153 -10.56 -10.68 -11.89
C LEU A 153 -11.19 -12.08 -11.95
N ASP A 154 -10.61 -13.00 -12.71
CA ASP A 154 -11.14 -14.37 -12.88
C ASP A 154 -11.19 -15.13 -11.55
N ILE A 155 -10.29 -14.83 -10.60
CA ILE A 155 -10.24 -15.49 -9.28
C ILE A 155 -10.99 -14.73 -8.18
N GLY A 156 -11.55 -13.53 -8.47
CA GLY A 156 -12.41 -12.78 -7.54
C GLY A 156 -11.82 -11.52 -6.92
N ILE A 157 -10.69 -11.02 -7.41
CA ILE A 157 -10.23 -9.66 -7.09
C ILE A 157 -11.15 -8.66 -7.79
N GLU A 158 -11.55 -7.60 -7.09
CA GLU A 158 -12.45 -6.56 -7.62
C GLU A 158 -11.69 -5.31 -8.07
N GLU A 159 -10.53 -5.00 -7.46
CA GLU A 159 -9.74 -3.82 -7.77
C GLU A 159 -8.26 -4.05 -7.41
N ILE A 160 -7.36 -3.44 -8.20
CA ILE A 160 -5.92 -3.42 -7.93
C ILE A 160 -5.52 -1.99 -7.59
N TYR A 161 -4.84 -1.82 -6.46
CA TYR A 161 -4.25 -0.55 -6.06
C TYR A 161 -2.81 -0.44 -6.55
N TRP A 162 -2.45 0.73 -7.03
CA TRP A 162 -1.06 1.06 -7.27
C TRP A 162 -0.66 2.32 -6.50
N GLU A 163 0.54 2.37 -6.00
CA GLU A 163 1.02 3.45 -5.17
C GLU A 163 1.95 4.37 -5.96
N PRO A 164 1.60 5.67 -6.12
CA PRO A 164 2.53 6.68 -6.61
C PRO A 164 3.72 6.81 -5.66
N MET A 165 4.94 6.81 -6.21
CA MET A 165 6.17 6.80 -5.43
C MET A 165 6.87 8.17 -5.45
N SER A 166 7.91 8.34 -4.62
CA SER A 166 8.58 9.63 -4.42
C SER A 166 9.75 9.88 -5.37
N ILE A 167 10.02 9.01 -6.33
CA ILE A 167 11.16 9.13 -7.25
C ILE A 167 10.78 8.66 -8.65
N SER A 168 11.27 9.35 -9.68
CA SER A 168 10.97 9.09 -11.10
C SER A 168 11.24 7.66 -11.55
N ARG A 169 12.17 6.96 -10.89
CA ARG A 169 12.50 5.57 -11.16
C ARG A 169 11.37 4.60 -10.80
N GLU A 170 10.47 5.03 -9.92
CA GLU A 170 9.35 4.23 -9.39
C GLU A 170 7.98 4.73 -9.87
N PHE A 171 7.95 5.78 -10.66
CA PHE A 171 6.77 6.42 -11.28
C PHE A 171 5.80 7.10 -10.31
N GLY A 172 5.15 8.12 -10.81
CA GLY A 172 4.08 8.84 -10.10
C GLY A 172 4.58 9.81 -9.04
N GLU A 173 5.80 10.32 -9.15
CA GLU A 173 6.42 11.22 -8.17
C GLU A 173 5.78 12.61 -8.13
N THR A 174 5.01 12.99 -9.16
CA THR A 174 4.22 14.22 -9.21
C THR A 174 2.74 13.92 -9.39
N ILE A 175 1.89 14.87 -8.98
CA ILE A 175 0.43 14.72 -9.08
C ILE A 175 0.01 14.49 -10.54
N ASP A 176 0.56 15.27 -11.47
CA ASP A 176 0.19 15.18 -12.89
C ASP A 176 0.63 13.84 -13.50
N GLU A 177 1.82 13.33 -13.15
CA GLU A 177 2.28 12.01 -13.61
C GLU A 177 1.43 10.88 -13.02
N ALA A 178 1.08 10.97 -11.74
CA ALA A 178 0.23 9.97 -11.09
C ALA A 178 -1.17 9.89 -11.73
N ILE A 179 -1.80 11.03 -12.01
CA ILE A 179 -3.09 11.08 -12.70
C ILE A 179 -2.98 10.50 -14.10
N MET A 180 -1.96 10.91 -14.87
CA MET A 180 -1.74 10.41 -16.22
C MET A 180 -1.53 8.88 -16.24
N LEU A 181 -0.70 8.36 -15.35
CA LEU A 181 -0.44 6.91 -15.28
C LEU A 181 -1.69 6.13 -14.83
N ASN A 182 -2.49 6.69 -13.92
CA ASN A 182 -3.74 6.07 -13.52
C ASN A 182 -4.74 5.96 -14.69
N ASP A 183 -4.82 6.99 -15.52
CA ASP A 183 -5.66 6.99 -16.73
C ASP A 183 -5.15 5.97 -17.76
N GLU A 184 -3.82 5.89 -17.96
CA GLU A 184 -3.20 4.90 -18.86
C GLU A 184 -3.44 3.46 -18.39
N LEU A 185 -3.30 3.18 -17.09
CA LEU A 185 -3.58 1.87 -16.50
C LEU A 185 -5.02 1.44 -16.69
N ASN A 186 -5.97 2.37 -16.58
CA ASN A 186 -7.40 2.09 -16.74
C ASN A 186 -7.85 2.03 -18.21
N ASN A 187 -7.02 2.48 -19.15
CA ASN A 187 -7.39 2.44 -20.58
C ASN A 187 -7.43 1.00 -21.11
N ASN A 188 -8.63 0.50 -21.41
CA ASN A 188 -8.90 -0.88 -21.81
C ASN A 188 -8.48 -1.94 -20.77
N SER A 189 -8.43 -1.59 -19.51
CA SER A 189 -8.11 -2.52 -18.45
C SER A 189 -9.23 -3.55 -18.23
N PRO A 190 -8.89 -4.82 -17.95
CA PRO A 190 -9.87 -5.84 -17.57
C PRO A 190 -10.46 -5.64 -16.17
N ILE A 191 -9.78 -4.91 -15.29
CA ILE A 191 -10.14 -4.66 -13.90
C ILE A 191 -9.89 -3.19 -13.55
N PRO A 192 -10.63 -2.58 -12.63
CA PRO A 192 -10.32 -1.24 -12.15
C PRO A 192 -8.95 -1.16 -11.47
N PHE A 193 -8.20 -0.09 -11.77
CA PHE A 193 -7.03 0.33 -11.01
C PHE A 193 -7.33 1.65 -10.30
N SER A 194 -6.98 1.74 -9.03
CA SER A 194 -7.02 3.00 -8.27
C SER A 194 -5.69 3.27 -7.60
N MET A 195 -5.40 4.53 -7.36
CA MET A 195 -4.23 4.90 -6.58
C MET A 195 -4.42 4.53 -5.10
N CYS A 196 -3.36 4.07 -4.48
CA CYS A 196 -3.14 4.14 -3.05
C CYS A 196 -2.29 5.38 -2.78
N LEU A 197 -2.88 6.47 -2.34
CA LEU A 197 -2.12 7.67 -2.04
C LEU A 197 -1.41 7.51 -0.70
N ASP A 198 -0.14 7.87 -0.66
CA ASP A 198 0.61 7.96 0.58
C ASP A 198 0.78 9.42 1.00
N VAL A 199 0.47 9.71 2.25
CA VAL A 199 0.51 11.09 2.79
C VAL A 199 1.92 11.68 2.91
N ASP A 200 2.96 10.91 2.64
CA ASP A 200 4.36 11.35 2.69
C ASP A 200 5.10 11.22 1.35
N HIS A 201 4.46 10.65 0.33
CA HIS A 201 5.04 10.55 -1.00
C HIS A 201 4.97 11.89 -1.76
N GLY A 202 5.64 11.95 -2.89
CA GLY A 202 5.82 13.12 -3.74
C GLY A 202 7.29 13.49 -3.89
N ASP A 203 7.63 14.14 -4.98
CA ASP A 203 9.01 14.53 -5.28
C ASP A 203 9.44 15.74 -4.46
N LEU A 204 10.34 15.54 -3.50
CA LEU A 204 10.91 16.62 -2.68
C LEU A 204 11.77 17.63 -3.47
N GLU A 205 12.20 17.27 -4.68
CA GLU A 205 12.95 18.14 -5.59
C GLU A 205 12.05 18.83 -6.63
N SER A 206 10.73 18.57 -6.61
CA SER A 206 9.80 19.21 -7.52
C SER A 206 9.81 20.73 -7.37
N THR A 207 9.78 21.42 -8.50
CA THR A 207 9.61 22.88 -8.53
C THR A 207 8.17 23.32 -8.19
N ASN A 208 7.24 22.38 -8.20
CA ASN A 208 5.85 22.60 -7.81
C ASN A 208 5.65 22.17 -6.34
N PRO A 209 5.47 23.11 -5.39
CA PRO A 209 5.32 22.79 -3.97
C PRO A 209 4.03 22.00 -3.66
N GLN A 210 3.11 21.85 -4.61
CA GLN A 210 1.91 21.04 -4.45
C GLN A 210 2.23 19.54 -4.45
N ASP A 211 3.32 19.13 -5.10
CA ASP A 211 3.71 17.72 -5.23
C ASP A 211 4.18 17.08 -3.91
N ILE A 212 4.39 17.87 -2.87
CA ILE A 212 4.76 17.39 -1.52
C ILE A 212 3.68 17.65 -0.46
N ASP A 213 2.54 18.22 -0.87
CA ASP A 213 1.41 18.51 0.03
C ASP A 213 0.35 17.39 -0.04
N PRO A 214 0.21 16.55 1.03
CA PRO A 214 -0.73 15.43 1.02
C PRO A 214 -2.18 15.85 0.83
N TYR A 215 -2.56 17.05 1.27
CA TYR A 215 -3.94 17.53 1.16
C TYR A 215 -4.26 17.90 -0.29
N ILE A 216 -3.29 18.49 -0.99
CA ILE A 216 -3.42 18.82 -2.43
C ILE A 216 -3.47 17.53 -3.27
N TRP A 217 -2.66 16.52 -2.93
CA TRP A 217 -2.75 15.18 -3.57
C TRP A 217 -4.16 14.62 -3.46
N ILE A 218 -4.73 14.57 -2.26
CA ILE A 218 -6.10 14.09 -2.01
C ILE A 218 -7.11 14.89 -2.85
N GLU A 219 -7.02 16.22 -2.85
CA GLU A 219 -7.95 17.08 -3.58
C GLU A 219 -7.83 16.93 -5.10
N LYS A 220 -6.61 16.80 -5.64
CA LYS A 220 -6.35 16.73 -7.08
C LYS A 220 -6.59 15.34 -7.67
N CYS A 221 -6.19 14.28 -6.98
CA CYS A 221 -6.42 12.90 -7.42
C CYS A 221 -7.90 12.50 -7.34
N ASN A 222 -8.70 13.18 -6.52
CA ASN A 222 -10.16 13.06 -6.48
C ASN A 222 -10.64 11.59 -6.52
N SER A 223 -11.41 11.19 -7.54
CA SER A 223 -11.95 9.83 -7.68
C SER A 223 -10.93 8.79 -8.16
N GLY A 224 -9.69 9.17 -8.42
CA GLY A 224 -8.63 8.27 -8.90
C GLY A 224 -7.98 7.42 -7.81
N PHE A 225 -8.34 7.61 -6.53
CA PHE A 225 -7.84 6.80 -5.42
C PHE A 225 -8.98 6.28 -4.55
N ASN A 226 -8.79 5.15 -3.90
CA ASN A 226 -9.74 4.59 -2.91
C ASN A 226 -9.03 4.18 -1.62
N MET A 227 -7.73 4.39 -1.52
CA MET A 227 -6.91 4.03 -0.36
C MET A 227 -5.92 5.13 -0.02
N LEU A 228 -5.68 5.33 1.28
CA LEU A 228 -4.63 6.18 1.82
C LEU A 228 -3.72 5.39 2.74
N HIS A 229 -2.41 5.41 2.48
CA HIS A 229 -1.38 5.05 3.44
C HIS A 229 -1.12 6.23 4.37
N LEU A 230 -1.28 5.99 5.67
CA LEU A 230 -1.17 6.98 6.73
C LEU A 230 0.09 6.72 7.55
N LYS A 231 0.95 7.70 7.62
CA LYS A 231 2.14 7.73 8.45
C LYS A 231 2.42 9.16 8.88
N GLN A 232 3.13 9.34 9.95
CA GLN A 232 3.56 10.66 10.35
C GLN A 232 4.95 10.98 9.78
N SER A 233 5.17 12.22 9.42
CA SER A 233 6.44 12.75 8.96
C SER A 233 6.49 14.25 9.25
N SER A 234 7.64 14.89 9.08
CA SER A 234 7.77 16.35 9.18
C SER A 234 7.87 16.98 7.80
N SER A 235 7.69 18.30 7.72
CA SER A 235 7.82 19.07 6.47
C SER A 235 9.17 18.95 5.79
N ASN A 236 10.22 18.60 6.54
CA ASN A 236 11.59 18.58 6.04
C ASN A 236 12.21 17.18 5.99
N LYS A 237 11.47 16.16 6.45
CA LYS A 237 11.99 14.80 6.56
C LYS A 237 10.87 13.79 6.42
N GLY A 238 10.89 13.04 5.34
CA GLY A 238 10.02 11.89 5.13
C GLY A 238 10.26 10.80 6.18
N GLY A 239 9.26 9.96 6.39
CA GLY A 239 9.37 8.82 7.29
C GLY A 239 8.04 8.08 7.43
N HIS A 240 8.12 6.82 7.81
CA HIS A 240 6.94 6.00 8.14
C HIS A 240 6.72 6.02 9.66
N TRP A 241 6.64 7.22 10.25
CA TRP A 241 6.60 7.34 11.71
C TRP A 241 5.21 7.04 12.26
N PRO A 242 5.13 6.46 13.47
CA PRO A 242 3.87 6.30 14.18
C PRO A 242 3.31 7.65 14.63
N PHE A 243 2.00 7.74 14.78
CA PHE A 243 1.30 8.91 15.31
C PHE A 243 1.34 8.91 16.84
N THR A 244 2.54 9.10 17.39
CA THR A 244 2.76 9.26 18.83
C THR A 244 2.63 10.72 19.25
N GLU A 245 2.43 10.99 20.53
CA GLU A 245 2.41 12.37 21.05
C GLU A 245 3.67 13.13 20.66
N GLU A 246 4.85 12.49 20.68
CA GLU A 246 6.12 13.09 20.31
C GLU A 246 6.17 13.44 18.82
N ASN A 247 5.84 12.49 17.95
CA ASN A 247 5.91 12.69 16.49
C ASN A 247 4.84 13.67 16.00
N ASN A 248 3.69 13.75 16.67
CA ASN A 248 2.62 14.66 16.29
C ASN A 248 2.92 16.14 16.60
N LYS A 249 3.91 16.45 17.47
CA LYS A 249 4.27 17.85 17.78
C LYS A 249 4.79 18.60 16.54
N ASP A 250 5.62 17.93 15.74
CA ASP A 250 6.21 18.49 14.52
C ASP A 250 5.69 17.80 13.24
N GLY A 251 4.65 16.97 13.38
CA GLY A 251 4.09 16.17 12.31
C GLY A 251 3.30 17.01 11.31
N LYS A 252 3.51 16.76 10.01
CA LYS A 252 2.78 17.46 8.93
C LYS A 252 1.38 16.88 8.68
N VAL A 253 1.13 15.62 9.08
CA VAL A 253 -0.14 14.93 8.81
C VAL A 253 -1.10 15.14 9.97
N VAL A 254 -2.19 15.86 9.69
CA VAL A 254 -3.24 16.24 10.65
C VAL A 254 -4.54 15.57 10.25
N PRO A 255 -5.11 14.66 11.07
CA PRO A 255 -6.29 13.86 10.70
C PRO A 255 -7.49 14.69 10.24
N GLU A 256 -7.80 15.78 10.93
CA GLU A 256 -8.93 16.66 10.56
C GLU A 256 -8.80 17.20 9.14
N LYS A 257 -7.57 17.60 8.74
CA LYS A 257 -7.31 18.11 7.40
C LYS A 257 -7.40 17.01 6.34
N VAL A 258 -6.90 15.80 6.64
CA VAL A 258 -7.02 14.65 5.74
C VAL A 258 -8.50 14.34 5.48
N ILE A 259 -9.30 14.22 6.54
CA ILE A 259 -10.74 13.95 6.44
C ILE A 259 -11.49 15.08 5.71
N GLU A 260 -11.14 16.33 5.97
CA GLU A 260 -11.72 17.48 5.29
C GLU A 260 -11.42 17.45 3.79
N SER A 261 -10.16 17.21 3.39
CA SER A 261 -9.76 17.10 1.99
C SER A 261 -10.49 15.96 1.27
N ILE A 262 -10.64 14.78 1.93
CA ILE A 262 -11.42 13.67 1.37
C ILE A 262 -12.89 14.08 1.18
N LYS A 263 -13.53 14.62 2.21
CA LYS A 263 -14.95 15.02 2.15
C LYS A 263 -15.21 16.10 1.10
N LYS A 264 -14.23 16.95 0.82
CA LYS A 264 -14.33 18.02 -0.16
C LYS A 264 -14.22 17.52 -1.61
N SER A 265 -13.41 16.49 -1.85
CA SER A 265 -12.99 16.11 -3.21
C SER A 265 -13.38 14.69 -3.60
N HIS A 266 -13.49 13.75 -2.68
CA HIS A 266 -13.71 12.35 -2.99
C HIS A 266 -15.18 11.93 -2.87
N PRO A 267 -15.76 11.23 -3.86
CA PRO A 267 -17.18 10.87 -3.86
C PRO A 267 -17.53 9.56 -3.14
N ARG A 268 -16.54 8.80 -2.67
CA ARG A 268 -16.70 7.44 -2.14
C ARG A 268 -16.06 7.26 -0.78
N ASP A 269 -16.32 6.11 -0.19
CA ASP A 269 -15.62 5.62 1.00
C ASP A 269 -14.15 5.33 0.68
N VAL A 270 -13.24 5.61 1.61
CA VAL A 270 -11.79 5.47 1.46
C VAL A 270 -11.25 4.54 2.53
N GLN A 271 -10.44 3.56 2.14
CA GLN A 271 -9.67 2.76 3.08
C GLN A 271 -8.50 3.58 3.63
N MET A 272 -8.41 3.68 4.95
CA MET A 272 -7.34 4.41 5.64
C MET A 272 -6.43 3.40 6.33
N VAL A 273 -5.19 3.30 5.88
CA VAL A 273 -4.25 2.26 6.31
C VAL A 273 -3.07 2.88 7.03
N LEU A 274 -2.89 2.55 8.30
CA LEU A 274 -1.66 2.91 9.02
C LEU A 274 -0.49 2.07 8.50
N GLU A 275 0.39 2.68 7.72
CA GLU A 275 1.60 2.07 7.20
C GLU A 275 2.83 2.59 7.96
N LEU A 276 3.17 1.90 9.03
CA LEU A 276 4.19 2.32 9.97
C LEU A 276 5.43 1.44 9.90
N SER A 277 6.60 2.06 9.85
CA SER A 277 7.88 1.36 9.79
C SER A 277 8.72 1.60 11.06
N PHE A 278 9.34 0.56 11.53
CA PHE A 278 10.14 0.58 12.75
C PHE A 278 11.55 0.02 12.47
N LYS A 279 12.55 0.78 12.88
CA LYS A 279 13.93 0.30 12.76
C LYS A 279 14.11 -0.96 13.62
N GLU A 280 14.72 -2.00 13.06
CA GLU A 280 15.15 -3.20 13.82
C GLU A 280 16.35 -2.86 14.72
N ARG A 281 16.16 -1.87 15.58
CA ARG A 281 17.14 -1.35 16.54
C ARG A 281 16.43 -0.77 17.76
N GLN A 282 16.95 -1.04 18.95
CA GLN A 282 16.41 -0.52 20.20
C GLN A 282 16.56 1.01 20.31
N PRO A 283 15.59 1.72 20.88
CA PRO A 283 14.33 1.22 21.47
C PRO A 283 13.19 0.99 20.47
N SER A 284 13.33 1.44 19.21
CA SER A 284 12.27 1.42 18.19
C SER A 284 11.64 0.03 18.00
N ASP A 285 12.48 -1.00 17.96
CA ASP A 285 12.03 -2.37 17.70
C ASP A 285 11.07 -2.89 18.79
N ARG A 286 11.41 -2.77 20.07
CA ARG A 286 10.56 -3.24 21.18
C ARG A 286 9.31 -2.42 21.39
N LEU A 287 9.25 -1.18 20.88
CA LEU A 287 8.12 -0.27 21.02
C LEU A 287 7.14 -0.33 19.85
N ALA A 288 7.43 -1.14 18.82
CA ALA A 288 6.65 -1.16 17.59
C ALA A 288 5.15 -1.39 17.85
N ALA A 289 4.79 -2.43 18.60
CA ALA A 289 3.38 -2.73 18.90
C ALA A 289 2.69 -1.61 19.71
N GLU A 290 3.37 -1.02 20.67
CA GLU A 290 2.84 0.08 21.48
C GLU A 290 2.59 1.33 20.63
N HIS A 291 3.52 1.68 19.76
CA HIS A 291 3.38 2.85 18.88
C HIS A 291 2.30 2.63 17.80
N VAL A 292 2.10 1.39 17.31
CA VAL A 292 0.97 1.07 16.43
C VAL A 292 -0.35 1.24 17.18
N LYS A 293 -0.43 0.73 18.42
CA LYS A 293 -1.61 0.90 19.29
C LYS A 293 -1.95 2.37 19.54
N GLU A 294 -0.92 3.19 19.85
CA GLU A 294 -1.09 4.64 20.04
C GLU A 294 -1.61 5.31 18.77
N SER A 295 -1.05 4.95 17.61
CA SER A 295 -1.49 5.46 16.31
C SER A 295 -2.93 5.09 15.97
N VAL A 296 -3.35 3.85 16.23
CA VAL A 296 -4.74 3.39 16.08
C VAL A 296 -5.66 4.19 17.02
N ALA A 297 -5.30 4.34 18.28
CA ALA A 297 -6.08 5.11 19.26
C ALA A 297 -6.16 6.59 18.88
N TYR A 298 -5.12 7.15 18.27
CA TYR A 298 -5.11 8.52 17.77
C TYR A 298 -6.11 8.72 16.65
N TRP A 299 -6.05 7.91 15.58
CA TRP A 299 -6.90 8.03 14.42
C TRP A 299 -8.38 7.70 14.70
N LYS A 300 -8.67 6.74 15.58
CA LYS A 300 -10.05 6.39 16.00
C LYS A 300 -10.86 7.55 16.62
N LYS A 301 -10.21 8.65 16.98
CA LYS A 301 -10.90 9.85 17.49
C LYS A 301 -11.55 10.67 16.38
N TYR A 302 -11.17 10.43 15.14
CA TYR A 302 -11.55 11.26 13.98
C TYR A 302 -12.40 10.52 12.94
N ILE A 303 -12.48 9.19 13.06
CA ILE A 303 -13.16 8.29 12.11
C ILE A 303 -14.42 7.71 12.74
#